data_1d1064a18738a72baaff4b05bb4dcbc7
#
_entry.id   1d1064a18738a72baaff4b05bb4dcbc7
#
_cell.length_a   1.000
_cell.length_b   1.000
_cell.length_c   1.000
_cell.angle_alpha   90.00
_cell.angle_beta   90.00
_cell.angle_gamma   90.00
#
_symmetry.space_group_name_H-M   'P 1'
#
loop_
_entity.id
_entity.type
_entity.pdbx_description
1 polymer ?
#
loop_
_entity_poly.entity_id
_entity_poly.type
_entity_poly.pdbx_seq_one_letter_code
_entity_poly.pdbx_strand_id
1 'polypeptide(L)'
;GTAAIVRLRRALLDRLPKHTALAAVEADLLHLLSSWFNPGFLEMRRVDWNSPAQLLEQIIHHEAVHEIDGWDDLRRRLQPDRRCFAFFHPQLPDEPLIFVEVALVPEMAGAIAPLIDKRAAPLAPEQFKVAVFYSISNCQPGLRGVSLGNFLIKRVAERLKRELPQLKTFCTLSPIPGFMAWLTKAAPDALPGRIAHALAELRQACHDDLAALTQAARLAGLPGHAHHALWRLAAHYLVQVSPQPQGDPVARFHLDNGARLERLNAQANLSAKGLRQSAALMVNYLYDLGRVERHHDRFAHGEVVASRAISALL
;
A
#
# COMPACT_ATOMS: atom_id res chain seq x y z
N GLY A 1 -15.10 12.07 -25.05
CA GLY A 1 -14.22 12.89 -24.27
C GLY A 1 -13.11 12.11 -23.56
N THR A 2 -12.55 12.70 -22.54
CA THR A 2 -11.37 12.22 -21.80
C THR A 2 -11.51 10.79 -21.30
N ALA A 3 -12.67 10.41 -20.74
CA ALA A 3 -12.95 9.04 -20.29
C ALA A 3 -12.77 7.99 -21.39
N ALA A 4 -13.12 8.31 -22.63
CA ALA A 4 -12.93 7.37 -23.75
C ALA A 4 -11.44 7.17 -24.07
N ILE A 5 -10.62 8.23 -23.99
CA ILE A 5 -9.17 8.15 -24.18
C ILE A 5 -8.49 7.35 -23.06
N VAL A 6 -8.92 7.54 -21.82
CA VAL A 6 -8.41 6.74 -20.66
C VAL A 6 -8.75 5.26 -20.85
N ARG A 7 -10.00 4.94 -21.28
CA ARG A 7 -10.38 3.54 -21.61
C ARG A 7 -9.61 2.98 -22.80
N LEU A 8 -9.39 3.78 -23.85
CA LEU A 8 -8.57 3.38 -24.99
C LEU A 8 -7.14 3.02 -24.53
N ARG A 9 -6.52 3.87 -23.72
CA ARG A 9 -5.17 3.59 -23.21
C ARG A 9 -5.14 2.35 -22.30
N ARG A 10 -6.16 2.09 -21.49
CA ARG A 10 -6.28 0.82 -20.76
C ARG A 10 -6.22 -0.37 -21.71
N ALA A 11 -7.08 -0.38 -22.75
CA ALA A 11 -7.10 -1.45 -23.74
C ALA A 11 -5.78 -1.60 -24.50
N LEU A 12 -5.06 -0.50 -24.71
CA LEU A 12 -3.73 -0.49 -25.31
C LEU A 12 -2.69 -1.13 -24.38
N LEU A 13 -2.66 -0.75 -23.11
CA LEU A 13 -1.77 -1.32 -22.10
C LEU A 13 -1.92 -2.83 -21.93
N ASP A 14 -3.14 -3.35 -22.06
CA ASP A 14 -3.42 -4.78 -22.00
C ASP A 14 -2.87 -5.54 -23.23
N ARG A 15 -2.73 -4.87 -24.38
CA ARG A 15 -2.22 -5.45 -25.63
C ARG A 15 -0.72 -5.29 -25.81
N LEU A 16 -0.12 -4.30 -25.19
CA LEU A 16 1.29 -3.92 -25.39
C LEU A 16 2.29 -5.07 -25.19
N PRO A 17 2.12 -5.99 -24.22
CA PRO A 17 3.04 -7.13 -24.04
C PRO A 17 3.12 -8.06 -25.25
N LYS A 18 2.07 -8.11 -26.08
CA LYS A 18 1.98 -8.95 -27.28
C LYS A 18 2.20 -8.17 -28.58
N HIS A 19 2.11 -6.83 -28.53
CA HIS A 19 2.15 -5.95 -29.71
C HIS A 19 3.05 -4.75 -29.46
N THR A 20 4.37 -4.97 -29.41
CA THR A 20 5.38 -3.95 -29.11
C THR A 20 5.37 -2.78 -30.09
N ALA A 21 4.89 -2.95 -31.33
CA ALA A 21 4.71 -1.86 -32.30
C ALA A 21 3.76 -0.75 -31.80
N LEU A 22 2.92 -1.01 -30.81
CA LEU A 22 2.01 -0.03 -30.21
C LEU A 22 2.70 0.87 -29.15
N ALA A 23 3.97 0.65 -28.87
CA ALA A 23 4.70 1.39 -27.81
C ALA A 23 4.77 2.90 -28.09
N ALA A 24 4.93 3.31 -29.35
CA ALA A 24 4.95 4.73 -29.72
C ALA A 24 3.60 5.41 -29.43
N VAL A 25 2.49 4.75 -29.80
CA VAL A 25 1.14 5.27 -29.51
C VAL A 25 0.87 5.34 -28.00
N GLU A 26 1.36 4.36 -27.25
CA GLU A 26 1.26 4.37 -25.79
C GLU A 26 2.02 5.55 -25.17
N ALA A 27 3.24 5.81 -25.63
CA ALA A 27 4.07 6.93 -25.17
C ALA A 27 3.40 8.27 -25.42
N ASP A 28 2.80 8.47 -26.62
CA ASP A 28 2.06 9.69 -26.97
C ASP A 28 0.83 9.88 -26.07
N LEU A 29 0.07 8.79 -25.83
CA LEU A 29 -1.09 8.84 -24.92
C LEU A 29 -0.68 9.11 -23.47
N LEU A 30 0.42 8.52 -23.01
CA LEU A 30 0.97 8.79 -21.68
C LEU A 30 1.34 10.27 -21.53
N HIS A 31 2.06 10.83 -22.53
CA HIS A 31 2.43 12.24 -22.54
C HIS A 31 1.21 13.16 -22.51
N LEU A 32 0.23 12.89 -23.38
CA LEU A 32 -1.02 13.66 -23.46
C LEU A 32 -1.78 13.64 -22.13
N LEU A 33 -1.99 12.45 -21.55
CA LEU A 33 -2.72 12.30 -20.28
C LEU A 33 -1.94 12.88 -19.11
N SER A 34 -0.62 12.83 -19.11
CA SER A 34 0.21 13.46 -18.09
C SER A 34 0.08 14.98 -18.10
N SER A 35 -0.11 15.61 -19.29
CA SER A 35 -0.37 17.03 -19.37
C SER A 35 -1.79 17.42 -18.95
N TRP A 36 -2.78 16.55 -19.19
CA TRP A 36 -4.18 16.81 -18.84
C TRP A 36 -4.50 16.60 -17.36
N PHE A 37 -3.91 15.56 -16.76
CA PHE A 37 -4.15 15.20 -15.36
C PHE A 37 -3.10 15.84 -14.42
N ASN A 38 -3.06 17.16 -14.44
CA ASN A 38 -2.20 17.91 -13.54
C ASN A 38 -2.62 17.69 -12.07
N PRO A 39 -1.71 17.21 -11.19
CA PRO A 39 -2.00 16.96 -9.78
C PRO A 39 -2.55 18.18 -9.01
N GLY A 40 -2.24 19.39 -9.45
CA GLY A 40 -2.73 20.63 -8.84
C GLY A 40 -4.25 20.82 -8.90
N PHE A 41 -4.92 20.15 -9.83
CA PHE A 41 -6.38 20.19 -9.97
C PHE A 41 -7.12 19.06 -9.28
N LEU A 42 -6.42 18.19 -8.55
CA LEU A 42 -7.07 17.11 -7.81
C LEU A 42 -7.93 17.64 -6.66
N GLU A 43 -9.20 17.30 -6.69
CA GLU A 43 -10.16 17.55 -5.64
C GLU A 43 -10.29 16.34 -4.73
N MET A 44 -10.10 16.53 -3.43
CA MET A 44 -10.34 15.49 -2.43
C MET A 44 -11.75 15.63 -1.87
N ARG A 45 -12.57 14.59 -2.04
CA ARG A 45 -13.94 14.53 -1.52
C ARG A 45 -14.04 13.37 -0.51
N ARG A 46 -14.80 13.59 0.57
CA ARG A 46 -15.16 12.52 1.50
C ARG A 46 -16.20 11.62 0.84
N VAL A 47 -16.01 10.32 0.97
CA VAL A 47 -17.02 9.31 0.59
C VAL A 47 -17.65 8.80 1.87
N ASP A 48 -18.96 8.87 1.95
CA ASP A 48 -19.76 8.37 3.06
C ASP A 48 -21.09 7.80 2.55
N TRP A 49 -21.96 7.39 3.47
CA TRP A 49 -23.21 6.74 3.11
C TRP A 49 -24.22 7.67 2.39
N ASN A 50 -24.00 8.99 2.38
CA ASN A 50 -24.80 9.96 1.61
C ASN A 50 -24.22 10.21 0.19
N SER A 51 -23.12 9.58 -0.16
CA SER A 51 -22.53 9.66 -1.49
C SER A 51 -23.44 8.97 -2.53
N PRO A 52 -23.40 9.40 -3.80
CA PRO A 52 -24.16 8.75 -4.86
C PRO A 52 -23.89 7.23 -4.92
N ALA A 53 -24.94 6.43 -5.09
CA ALA A 53 -24.83 4.97 -5.17
C ALA A 53 -23.81 4.51 -6.22
N GLN A 54 -23.77 5.19 -7.38
CA GLN A 54 -22.80 4.91 -8.43
C GLN A 54 -21.33 5.04 -7.93
N LEU A 55 -21.04 6.06 -7.10
CA LEU A 55 -19.71 6.21 -6.52
C LEU A 55 -19.40 5.09 -5.53
N LEU A 56 -20.39 4.70 -4.70
CA LEU A 56 -20.23 3.62 -3.75
C LEU A 56 -19.98 2.27 -4.46
N GLU A 57 -20.66 2.00 -5.57
CA GLU A 57 -20.40 0.84 -6.41
C GLU A 57 -18.98 0.86 -7.02
N GLN A 58 -18.52 2.03 -7.46
CA GLN A 58 -17.15 2.18 -7.95
C GLN A 58 -16.11 1.89 -6.87
N ILE A 59 -16.33 2.30 -5.61
CA ILE A 59 -15.45 1.97 -4.49
C ILE A 59 -15.40 0.45 -4.30
N ILE A 60 -16.55 -0.24 -4.27
CA ILE A 60 -16.59 -1.71 -4.17
C ILE A 60 -15.77 -2.35 -5.31
N HIS A 61 -15.99 -1.89 -6.54
CA HIS A 61 -15.39 -2.50 -7.73
C HIS A 61 -13.87 -2.26 -7.84
N HIS A 62 -13.40 -1.10 -7.40
CA HIS A 62 -12.00 -0.70 -7.55
C HIS A 62 -11.12 -1.03 -6.34
N GLU A 63 -11.68 -1.58 -5.24
CA GLU A 63 -10.86 -1.96 -4.10
C GLU A 63 -9.90 -3.11 -4.47
N ALA A 64 -8.60 -2.76 -4.55
CA ALA A 64 -7.58 -3.67 -5.04
C ALA A 64 -6.71 -4.28 -3.93
N VAL A 65 -6.72 -3.69 -2.73
CA VAL A 65 -5.87 -4.11 -1.60
C VAL A 65 -6.58 -5.14 -0.75
N HIS A 66 -7.78 -4.80 -0.25
CA HIS A 66 -8.61 -5.66 0.60
C HIS A 66 -10.03 -5.68 0.04
N GLU A 67 -10.30 -6.62 -0.84
CA GLU A 67 -11.57 -6.79 -1.55
C GLU A 67 -12.79 -6.51 -0.66
N ILE A 68 -13.72 -5.71 -1.19
CA ILE A 68 -15.00 -5.40 -0.53
C ILE A 68 -16.03 -6.43 -0.97
N ASP A 69 -16.48 -7.26 -0.04
CA ASP A 69 -17.50 -8.27 -0.27
C ASP A 69 -18.91 -7.67 -0.12
N GLY A 70 -19.29 -6.83 -1.09
CA GLY A 70 -20.63 -6.26 -1.21
C GLY A 70 -20.93 -5.10 -0.26
N TRP A 71 -22.21 -4.73 -0.22
CA TRP A 71 -22.70 -3.53 0.45
C TRP A 71 -22.55 -3.52 1.97
N ASP A 72 -22.66 -4.67 2.63
CA ASP A 72 -22.51 -4.76 4.08
C ASP A 72 -21.07 -4.53 4.52
N ASP A 73 -20.10 -5.00 3.73
CA ASP A 73 -18.69 -4.71 3.95
C ASP A 73 -18.40 -3.22 3.73
N LEU A 74 -18.87 -2.64 2.63
CA LEU A 74 -18.73 -1.21 2.39
C LEU A 74 -19.35 -0.39 3.53
N ARG A 75 -20.54 -0.79 4.02
CA ARG A 75 -21.22 -0.13 5.15
C ARG A 75 -20.31 -0.08 6.38
N ARG A 76 -19.61 -1.18 6.70
CA ARG A 76 -18.66 -1.21 7.80
C ARG A 76 -17.50 -0.23 7.59
N ARG A 77 -17.00 -0.12 6.36
CA ARG A 77 -15.88 0.78 6.00
C ARG A 77 -16.26 2.26 5.95
N LEU A 78 -17.55 2.58 6.05
CA LEU A 78 -18.07 3.94 6.11
C LEU A 78 -18.66 4.33 7.49
N GLN A 79 -18.47 3.48 8.52
CA GLN A 79 -18.90 3.74 9.90
C GLN A 79 -18.13 4.91 10.55
N PRO A 80 -18.60 5.45 11.71
CA PRO A 80 -17.97 6.62 12.35
C PRO A 80 -16.48 6.48 12.69
N ASP A 81 -15.98 5.27 12.94
CA ASP A 81 -14.57 4.97 13.18
C ASP A 81 -13.79 4.68 11.87
N ARG A 82 -14.38 5.00 10.74
CA ARG A 82 -13.77 4.88 9.40
C ARG A 82 -13.88 6.18 8.64
N ARG A 83 -12.98 6.36 7.70
CA ARG A 83 -13.03 7.45 6.72
C ARG A 83 -12.65 6.90 5.36
N CYS A 84 -13.38 7.32 4.35
CA CYS A 84 -13.01 7.12 2.96
C CYS A 84 -12.90 8.49 2.28
N PHE A 85 -11.80 8.70 1.56
CA PHE A 85 -11.60 9.89 0.73
C PHE A 85 -11.28 9.47 -0.69
N ALA A 86 -11.90 10.12 -1.67
CA ALA A 86 -11.60 9.90 -3.07
C ALA A 86 -11.09 11.19 -3.70
N PHE A 87 -10.16 11.04 -4.64
CA PHE A 87 -9.59 12.12 -5.42
C PHE A 87 -10.18 12.11 -6.81
N PHE A 88 -10.68 13.27 -7.23
CA PHE A 88 -11.28 13.51 -8.53
C PHE A 88 -10.46 14.54 -9.30
N HIS A 89 -10.66 14.57 -10.62
CA HIS A 89 -10.06 15.58 -11.48
C HIS A 89 -11.13 16.16 -12.42
N PRO A 90 -11.10 17.47 -12.75
CA PRO A 90 -12.07 18.09 -13.66
C PRO A 90 -12.20 17.40 -15.02
N GLN A 91 -11.16 16.71 -15.49
CA GLN A 91 -11.20 15.93 -16.72
C GLN A 91 -12.01 14.62 -16.59
N LEU A 92 -12.26 14.15 -15.36
CA LEU A 92 -13.07 12.97 -15.01
C LEU A 92 -13.89 13.27 -13.74
N PRO A 93 -14.89 14.15 -13.79
CA PRO A 93 -15.56 14.69 -12.59
C PRO A 93 -16.38 13.65 -11.82
N ASP A 94 -16.87 12.61 -12.52
CA ASP A 94 -17.76 11.58 -11.96
C ASP A 94 -17.07 10.27 -11.66
N GLU A 95 -15.77 10.16 -11.96
CA GLU A 95 -14.98 8.96 -11.76
C GLU A 95 -13.82 9.25 -10.80
N PRO A 96 -13.70 8.52 -9.67
CA PRO A 96 -12.55 8.67 -8.79
C PRO A 96 -11.28 8.21 -9.49
N LEU A 97 -10.16 8.88 -9.22
CA LEU A 97 -8.84 8.47 -9.68
C LEU A 97 -8.16 7.54 -8.69
N ILE A 98 -8.23 7.92 -7.42
CA ILE A 98 -7.70 7.15 -6.28
C ILE A 98 -8.69 7.31 -5.14
N PHE A 99 -8.87 6.27 -4.33
CA PHE A 99 -9.48 6.42 -3.03
C PHE A 99 -8.61 5.83 -1.92
N VAL A 100 -8.85 6.31 -0.72
CA VAL A 100 -8.08 6.01 0.48
C VAL A 100 -9.04 5.64 1.60
N GLU A 101 -8.86 4.47 2.19
CA GLU A 101 -9.62 4.02 3.36
C GLU A 101 -8.75 4.13 4.62
N VAL A 102 -9.34 4.69 5.66
CA VAL A 102 -8.68 4.97 6.94
C VAL A 102 -9.50 4.42 8.09
N ALA A 103 -8.85 3.71 9.00
CA ALA A 103 -9.40 3.32 10.29
C ALA A 103 -8.91 4.27 11.39
N LEU A 104 -9.82 4.68 12.28
CA LEU A 104 -9.54 5.51 13.44
C LEU A 104 -9.52 4.60 14.67
N VAL A 105 -8.34 4.42 15.25
CA VAL A 105 -8.08 3.37 16.25
C VAL A 105 -7.28 3.92 17.44
N PRO A 106 -7.25 3.21 18.61
CA PRO A 106 -6.49 3.64 19.78
C PRO A 106 -4.97 3.58 19.57
N GLU A 107 -4.49 2.62 18.78
CA GLU A 107 -3.06 2.35 18.59
C GLU A 107 -2.76 1.92 17.15
N MET A 108 -1.48 1.87 16.80
CA MET A 108 -1.01 1.43 15.47
C MET A 108 -1.39 -0.03 15.22
N ALA A 109 -2.23 -0.27 14.23
CA ALA A 109 -2.70 -1.61 13.90
C ALA A 109 -1.55 -2.52 13.43
N GLY A 110 -1.54 -3.76 13.91
CA GLY A 110 -0.58 -4.79 13.53
C GLY A 110 -1.16 -5.88 12.64
N ALA A 111 -2.48 -5.92 12.44
CA ALA A 111 -3.15 -6.90 11.58
C ALA A 111 -4.34 -6.27 10.87
N ILE A 112 -4.64 -6.79 9.66
CA ILE A 112 -5.71 -6.25 8.83
C ILE A 112 -7.09 -6.75 9.26
N ALA A 113 -7.20 -7.99 9.72
CA ALA A 113 -8.49 -8.61 10.02
C ALA A 113 -9.38 -7.78 10.96
N PRO A 114 -8.90 -7.19 12.08
CA PRO A 114 -9.73 -6.35 12.94
C PRO A 114 -10.21 -5.06 12.26
N LEU A 115 -9.48 -4.56 11.25
CA LEU A 115 -9.85 -3.33 10.55
C LEU A 115 -10.98 -3.53 9.54
N ILE A 116 -11.08 -4.74 8.95
CA ILE A 116 -12.07 -5.07 7.92
C ILE A 116 -13.15 -6.04 8.40
N ASP A 117 -13.18 -6.38 9.69
CA ASP A 117 -14.24 -7.26 10.23
C ASP A 117 -15.61 -6.59 10.16
N LYS A 118 -16.49 -7.15 9.33
CA LYS A 118 -17.86 -6.67 9.11
C LYS A 118 -18.71 -6.67 10.39
N ARG A 119 -18.36 -7.50 11.37
CA ARG A 119 -19.12 -7.70 12.62
C ARG A 119 -18.61 -6.80 13.74
N ALA A 120 -17.45 -6.17 13.59
CA ALA A 120 -16.87 -5.31 14.60
C ALA A 120 -17.77 -4.07 14.81
N ALA A 121 -18.12 -3.80 16.06
CA ALA A 121 -18.79 -2.55 16.40
C ALA A 121 -17.86 -1.35 16.20
N PRO A 122 -18.38 -0.18 15.77
CA PRO A 122 -17.61 1.04 15.68
C PRO A 122 -17.02 1.44 17.04
N LEU A 123 -15.78 1.91 17.01
CA LEU A 123 -15.13 2.48 18.19
C LEU A 123 -15.72 3.86 18.52
N ALA A 124 -15.75 4.20 19.81
CA ALA A 124 -16.16 5.54 20.27
C ALA A 124 -15.10 6.61 19.92
N PRO A 125 -15.52 7.86 19.63
CA PRO A 125 -14.61 8.93 19.19
C PRO A 125 -13.46 9.24 20.16
N GLU A 126 -13.65 9.01 21.45
CA GLU A 126 -12.64 9.22 22.50
C GLU A 126 -11.44 8.26 22.36
N GLN A 127 -11.63 7.16 21.65
CA GLN A 127 -10.60 6.15 21.39
C GLN A 127 -9.75 6.48 20.16
N PHE A 128 -10.11 7.47 19.36
CA PHE A 128 -9.39 7.83 18.13
C PHE A 128 -8.08 8.55 18.45
N LYS A 129 -6.96 7.84 18.37
CA LYS A 129 -5.61 8.39 18.57
C LYS A 129 -4.72 8.24 17.34
N VAL A 130 -5.00 7.22 16.54
CA VAL A 130 -4.21 6.84 15.36
C VAL A 130 -5.13 6.75 14.14
N ALA A 131 -4.73 7.35 13.04
CA ALA A 131 -5.32 7.14 11.72
C ALA A 131 -4.48 6.12 10.95
N VAL A 132 -5.06 4.96 10.67
CA VAL A 132 -4.40 3.87 9.92
C VAL A 132 -4.95 3.82 8.50
N PHE A 133 -4.14 4.19 7.53
CA PHE A 133 -4.42 4.05 6.11
C PHE A 133 -4.22 2.58 5.73
N TYR A 134 -5.29 1.83 5.51
CA TYR A 134 -5.20 0.39 5.26
C TYR A 134 -5.50 0.01 3.81
N SER A 135 -6.12 0.89 3.03
CA SER A 135 -6.26 0.73 1.59
C SER A 135 -6.04 2.05 0.85
N ILE A 136 -5.30 1.97 -0.26
CA ILE A 136 -5.12 3.04 -1.23
C ILE A 136 -5.25 2.38 -2.59
N SER A 137 -6.37 2.62 -3.27
CA SER A 137 -6.72 1.94 -4.50
C SER A 137 -6.82 2.91 -5.67
N ASN A 138 -6.12 2.57 -6.75
CA ASN A 138 -6.16 3.31 -8.01
C ASN A 138 -7.36 2.84 -8.83
N CYS A 139 -8.25 3.77 -9.19
CA CYS A 139 -9.49 3.46 -9.91
C CYS A 139 -9.35 3.52 -11.44
N GLN A 140 -8.26 4.11 -11.95
CA GLN A 140 -8.10 4.35 -13.39
C GLN A 140 -6.87 3.64 -13.96
N PRO A 141 -6.96 2.34 -14.30
CA PRO A 141 -5.84 1.60 -14.91
C PRO A 141 -5.28 2.24 -16.18
N GLY A 142 -6.12 2.97 -16.92
CA GLY A 142 -5.71 3.73 -18.09
C GLY A 142 -4.82 4.94 -17.80
N LEU A 143 -4.73 5.37 -16.53
CA LEU A 143 -3.81 6.41 -16.07
C LEU A 143 -2.53 5.85 -15.46
N ARG A 144 -2.24 4.54 -15.58
CA ARG A 144 -1.00 3.96 -15.09
C ARG A 144 0.22 4.70 -15.65
N GLY A 145 1.14 5.12 -14.77
CA GLY A 145 2.31 5.91 -15.14
C GLY A 145 2.08 7.44 -15.23
N VAL A 146 0.81 7.89 -15.23
CA VAL A 146 0.50 9.31 -15.06
C VAL A 146 0.70 9.66 -13.59
N SER A 147 1.52 10.67 -13.30
CA SER A 147 1.72 11.14 -11.93
C SER A 147 0.48 11.87 -11.43
N LEU A 148 -0.12 11.38 -10.38
CA LEU A 148 -1.20 12.05 -9.66
C LEU A 148 -0.68 12.94 -8.52
N GLY A 149 0.64 13.19 -8.52
CA GLY A 149 1.34 14.02 -7.53
C GLY A 149 1.73 13.24 -6.29
N ASN A 150 2.70 13.80 -5.58
CA ASN A 150 3.14 13.33 -4.28
C ASN A 150 2.27 13.93 -3.17
N PHE A 151 2.38 13.38 -1.97
CA PHE A 151 1.73 13.92 -0.76
C PHE A 151 0.20 13.79 -0.71
N LEU A 152 -0.43 12.91 -1.51
CA LEU A 152 -1.87 12.64 -1.40
C LEU A 152 -2.24 12.19 0.03
N ILE A 153 -1.42 11.33 0.63
CA ILE A 153 -1.61 10.87 2.02
C ILE A 153 -1.46 12.04 3.00
N LYS A 154 -0.50 12.94 2.79
CA LYS A 154 -0.33 14.16 3.60
C LYS A 154 -1.61 15.00 3.58
N ARG A 155 -2.23 15.21 2.40
CA ARG A 155 -3.48 15.96 2.27
C ARG A 155 -4.63 15.33 3.08
N VAL A 156 -4.77 14.00 3.03
CA VAL A 156 -5.77 13.27 3.85
C VAL A 156 -5.46 13.39 5.33
N ALA A 157 -4.20 13.21 5.73
CA ALA A 157 -3.76 13.30 7.13
C ALA A 157 -3.98 14.72 7.70
N GLU A 158 -3.68 15.77 6.95
CA GLU A 158 -3.94 17.16 7.34
C GLU A 158 -5.44 17.44 7.46
N ARG A 159 -6.26 16.88 6.58
CA ARG A 159 -7.73 16.98 6.68
C ARG A 159 -8.23 16.30 7.94
N LEU A 160 -7.76 15.08 8.20
CA LEU A 160 -8.12 14.32 9.41
C LEU A 160 -7.67 15.03 10.69
N LYS A 161 -6.46 15.59 10.72
CA LYS A 161 -5.96 16.34 11.88
C LYS A 161 -6.80 17.58 12.19
N ARG A 162 -7.36 18.25 11.15
CA ARG A 162 -8.28 19.39 11.33
C ARG A 162 -9.66 18.94 11.82
N GLU A 163 -10.16 17.80 11.30
CA GLU A 163 -11.46 17.22 11.70
C GLU A 163 -11.41 16.62 13.11
N LEU A 164 -10.30 15.97 13.46
CA LEU A 164 -10.09 15.20 14.68
C LEU A 164 -8.74 15.58 15.31
N PRO A 165 -8.66 16.73 16.05
CA PRO A 165 -7.39 17.22 16.61
C PRO A 165 -6.71 16.27 17.62
N GLN A 166 -7.47 15.32 18.20
CA GLN A 166 -6.96 14.28 19.09
C GLN A 166 -6.09 13.24 18.40
N LEU A 167 -6.13 13.14 17.05
CA LEU A 167 -5.26 12.24 16.30
C LEU A 167 -3.79 12.68 16.41
N LYS A 168 -2.95 11.78 16.89
CA LYS A 168 -1.52 12.04 17.13
C LYS A 168 -0.63 11.35 16.10
N THR A 169 -1.09 10.24 15.53
CA THR A 169 -0.29 9.38 14.66
C THR A 169 -1.04 9.09 13.36
N PHE A 170 -0.31 9.21 12.26
CA PHE A 170 -0.78 8.88 10.92
C PHE A 170 0.15 7.81 10.36
N CYS A 171 -0.37 6.61 10.16
CA CYS A 171 0.42 5.49 9.65
C CYS A 171 -0.41 4.63 8.70
N THR A 172 0.26 3.74 7.99
CA THR A 172 -0.41 2.74 7.15
C THR A 172 -0.40 1.37 7.82
N LEU A 173 -1.16 0.45 7.25
CA LEU A 173 -0.94 -0.99 7.36
C LEU A 173 -0.97 -1.54 5.92
N SER A 174 0.22 -1.74 5.34
CA SER A 174 0.39 -1.97 3.90
C SER A 174 0.90 -3.36 3.60
N PRO A 175 0.47 -3.99 2.48
CA PRO A 175 1.06 -5.25 2.00
C PRO A 175 2.48 -5.04 1.46
N ILE A 176 3.20 -6.16 1.26
CA ILE A 176 4.53 -6.21 0.65
C ILE A 176 4.47 -7.15 -0.57
N PRO A 177 3.83 -6.72 -1.68
CA PRO A 177 3.43 -7.62 -2.77
C PRO A 177 4.59 -8.32 -3.49
N GLY A 178 5.79 -7.74 -3.49
CA GLY A 178 6.98 -8.28 -4.17
C GLY A 178 7.87 -9.18 -3.31
N PHE A 179 7.65 -9.26 -2.00
CA PHE A 179 8.61 -9.88 -1.08
C PHE A 179 8.83 -11.37 -1.34
N MET A 180 7.77 -12.18 -1.44
CA MET A 180 7.93 -13.63 -1.69
C MET A 180 8.53 -13.92 -3.06
N ALA A 181 8.20 -13.14 -4.08
CA ALA A 181 8.79 -13.28 -5.41
C ALA A 181 10.30 -12.96 -5.43
N TRP A 182 10.74 -12.01 -4.61
CA TRP A 182 12.15 -11.72 -4.40
C TRP A 182 12.81 -12.82 -3.56
N LEU A 183 12.22 -13.22 -2.44
CA LEU A 183 12.76 -14.17 -1.49
C LEU A 183 13.07 -15.53 -2.14
N THR A 184 12.17 -16.03 -2.99
CA THR A 184 12.35 -17.30 -3.69
C THR A 184 13.48 -17.27 -4.73
N LYS A 185 13.84 -16.10 -5.22
CA LYS A 185 14.92 -15.88 -6.22
C LYS A 185 16.23 -15.41 -5.59
N ALA A 186 16.22 -15.07 -4.30
CA ALA A 186 17.38 -14.51 -3.63
C ALA A 186 18.54 -15.52 -3.61
N ALA A 187 19.70 -15.09 -4.12
CA ALA A 187 20.93 -15.87 -4.12
C ALA A 187 21.82 -15.44 -2.94
N PRO A 188 22.34 -16.34 -2.12
CA PRO A 188 23.17 -16.01 -0.95
C PRO A 188 24.38 -15.14 -1.30
N ASP A 189 25.02 -15.43 -2.43
CA ASP A 189 26.24 -14.74 -2.87
C ASP A 189 26.00 -13.26 -3.26
N ALA A 190 24.74 -12.88 -3.53
CA ALA A 190 24.36 -11.52 -3.85
C ALA A 190 23.90 -10.71 -2.62
N LEU A 191 23.93 -11.30 -1.42
CA LEU A 191 23.42 -10.70 -0.19
C LEU A 191 24.57 -10.35 0.78
N PRO A 192 24.43 -9.28 1.60
CA PRO A 192 25.34 -9.04 2.71
C PRO A 192 25.39 -10.24 3.67
N GLY A 193 26.56 -10.53 4.26
CA GLY A 193 26.80 -11.76 5.02
C GLY A 193 25.75 -12.10 6.08
N ARG A 194 25.27 -11.09 6.84
CA ARG A 194 24.19 -11.30 7.83
C ARG A 194 22.84 -11.68 7.20
N ILE A 195 22.55 -11.15 6.03
CA ILE A 195 21.31 -11.42 5.30
C ILE A 195 21.39 -12.75 4.57
N ALA A 196 22.57 -13.09 4.02
CA ALA A 196 22.86 -14.43 3.48
C ALA A 196 22.69 -15.52 4.54
N HIS A 197 23.20 -15.27 5.76
CA HIS A 197 23.01 -16.18 6.89
C HIS A 197 21.52 -16.35 7.26
N ALA A 198 20.77 -15.25 7.34
CA ALA A 198 19.33 -15.32 7.60
C ALA A 198 18.56 -16.10 6.50
N LEU A 199 18.98 -15.98 5.23
CA LEU A 199 18.40 -16.76 4.15
C LEU A 199 18.71 -18.27 4.32
N ALA A 200 19.94 -18.63 4.71
CA ALA A 200 20.32 -20.00 4.97
C ALA A 200 19.53 -20.61 6.16
N GLU A 201 19.41 -19.87 7.27
CA GLU A 201 18.60 -20.28 8.42
C GLU A 201 17.13 -20.53 8.05
N LEU A 202 16.55 -19.61 7.26
CA LEU A 202 15.16 -19.74 6.83
C LEU A 202 14.96 -20.95 5.89
N ARG A 203 15.88 -21.16 4.93
CA ARG A 203 15.87 -22.33 4.04
C ARG A 203 15.98 -23.63 4.81
N GLN A 204 16.90 -23.73 5.75
CA GLN A 204 17.05 -24.90 6.61
C GLN A 204 15.75 -25.20 7.38
N ALA A 205 15.11 -24.18 7.97
CA ALA A 205 13.86 -24.34 8.70
C ALA A 205 12.68 -24.76 7.81
N CYS A 206 12.72 -24.40 6.52
CA CYS A 206 11.72 -24.76 5.52
C CYS A 206 12.11 -26.03 4.71
N HIS A 207 13.20 -26.73 5.04
CA HIS A 207 13.73 -27.84 4.24
C HIS A 207 13.94 -27.49 2.76
N ASP A 208 14.49 -26.30 2.51
CA ASP A 208 14.68 -25.66 1.19
C ASP A 208 13.40 -25.38 0.38
N ASP A 209 12.22 -25.62 0.95
CA ASP A 209 10.93 -25.27 0.34
C ASP A 209 10.37 -23.95 0.91
N LEU A 210 10.83 -22.80 0.38
CA LEU A 210 10.31 -21.49 0.77
C LEU A 210 8.83 -21.28 0.38
N ALA A 211 8.28 -22.09 -0.55
CA ALA A 211 6.86 -22.02 -0.90
C ALA A 211 5.96 -22.46 0.28
N ALA A 212 6.50 -23.25 1.22
CA ALA A 212 5.81 -23.62 2.44
C ALA A 212 5.39 -22.41 3.30
N LEU A 213 6.08 -21.27 3.19
CA LEU A 213 5.73 -20.02 3.88
C LEU A 213 4.39 -19.42 3.41
N THR A 214 3.86 -19.89 2.30
CA THR A 214 2.52 -19.50 1.81
C THR A 214 1.38 -20.27 2.49
N GLN A 215 1.69 -21.21 3.35
CA GLN A 215 0.75 -22.01 4.14
C GLN A 215 0.73 -21.51 5.59
N ALA A 216 -0.41 -21.06 6.09
CA ALA A 216 -0.54 -20.46 7.42
C ALA A 216 -0.05 -21.42 8.55
N ALA A 217 -0.36 -22.71 8.46
CA ALA A 217 0.06 -23.69 9.45
C ALA A 217 1.59 -23.90 9.46
N ARG A 218 2.23 -23.90 8.29
CA ARG A 218 3.69 -24.00 8.18
C ARG A 218 4.38 -22.76 8.71
N LEU A 219 3.85 -21.59 8.35
CA LEU A 219 4.36 -20.32 8.86
C LEU A 219 4.26 -20.24 10.39
N ALA A 220 3.12 -20.62 10.96
CA ALA A 220 2.93 -20.64 12.42
C ALA A 220 3.85 -21.65 13.15
N GLY A 221 4.23 -22.73 12.49
CA GLY A 221 5.11 -23.77 13.03
C GLY A 221 6.60 -23.48 12.90
N LEU A 222 6.99 -22.34 12.32
CA LEU A 222 8.42 -21.99 12.22
C LEU A 222 9.03 -21.78 13.61
N PRO A 223 10.28 -22.21 13.83
CA PRO A 223 11.00 -21.88 15.06
C PRO A 223 11.31 -20.38 15.15
N GLY A 224 11.49 -19.87 16.38
CA GLY A 224 11.66 -18.43 16.63
C GLY A 224 12.81 -17.78 15.86
N HIS A 225 13.94 -18.47 15.68
CA HIS A 225 15.07 -17.98 14.88
C HIS A 225 14.71 -17.82 13.40
N ALA A 226 13.91 -18.72 12.83
CA ALA A 226 13.45 -18.62 11.45
C ALA A 226 12.44 -17.49 11.25
N HIS A 227 11.57 -17.22 12.22
CA HIS A 227 10.75 -16.00 12.22
C HIS A 227 11.61 -14.74 12.22
N HIS A 228 12.65 -14.70 13.04
CA HIS A 228 13.57 -13.57 13.08
C HIS A 228 14.34 -13.42 11.76
N ALA A 229 14.79 -14.54 11.16
CA ALA A 229 15.42 -14.54 9.84
C ALA A 229 14.48 -13.98 8.76
N LEU A 230 13.20 -14.39 8.76
CA LEU A 230 12.18 -13.86 7.85
C LEU A 230 12.00 -12.35 7.99
N TRP A 231 12.00 -11.81 9.22
CA TRP A 231 11.91 -10.36 9.45
C TRP A 231 13.15 -9.62 8.97
N ARG A 232 14.37 -10.17 9.15
CA ARG A 232 15.61 -9.58 8.63
C ARG A 232 15.59 -9.50 7.11
N LEU A 233 15.16 -10.55 6.44
CA LEU A 233 15.02 -10.60 5.00
C LEU A 233 13.99 -9.59 4.50
N ALA A 234 12.85 -9.45 5.18
CA ALA A 234 11.84 -8.45 4.83
C ALA A 234 12.33 -7.00 5.06
N ALA A 235 13.05 -6.75 6.16
CA ALA A 235 13.66 -5.45 6.42
C ALA A 235 14.70 -5.08 5.33
N HIS A 236 15.57 -6.03 4.98
CA HIS A 236 16.55 -5.86 3.89
C HIS A 236 15.84 -5.58 2.56
N TYR A 237 14.81 -6.36 2.22
CA TYR A 237 14.02 -6.15 1.01
C TYR A 237 13.44 -4.74 0.95
N LEU A 238 12.81 -4.27 2.02
CA LEU A 238 12.17 -2.96 2.06
C LEU A 238 13.17 -1.79 2.05
N VAL A 239 14.34 -1.96 2.66
CA VAL A 239 15.34 -0.86 2.79
C VAL A 239 16.31 -0.81 1.62
N GLN A 240 16.74 -1.96 1.08
CA GLN A 240 17.81 -2.04 0.09
C GLN A 240 17.32 -2.38 -1.33
N VAL A 241 16.29 -3.24 -1.43
CA VAL A 241 15.80 -3.72 -2.74
C VAL A 241 14.65 -2.85 -3.25
N SER A 242 13.69 -2.52 -2.38
CA SER A 242 12.50 -1.76 -2.77
C SER A 242 12.74 -0.35 -3.33
N PRO A 243 13.80 0.40 -2.96
CA PRO A 243 14.11 1.68 -3.59
C PRO A 243 14.47 1.59 -5.07
N GLN A 244 14.95 0.44 -5.52
CA GLN A 244 15.36 0.23 -6.91
C GLN A 244 14.16 0.32 -7.88
N PRO A 245 14.36 0.65 -9.18
CA PRO A 245 13.28 0.79 -10.16
C PRO A 245 12.36 -0.44 -10.27
N GLN A 246 12.90 -1.63 -10.03
CA GLN A 246 12.17 -2.91 -10.05
C GLN A 246 11.69 -3.35 -8.66
N GLY A 247 11.81 -2.48 -7.65
CA GLY A 247 11.46 -2.76 -6.27
C GLY A 247 9.96 -2.82 -6.00
N ASP A 248 9.62 -3.02 -4.73
CA ASP A 248 8.22 -3.14 -4.30
C ASP A 248 7.42 -1.86 -4.60
N PRO A 249 6.35 -1.93 -5.40
CA PRO A 249 5.60 -0.75 -5.82
C PRO A 249 4.89 -0.05 -4.65
N VAL A 250 4.46 -0.79 -3.61
CA VAL A 250 3.80 -0.23 -2.43
C VAL A 250 4.81 0.48 -1.54
N ALA A 251 5.97 -0.14 -1.30
CA ALA A 251 7.05 0.50 -0.55
C ALA A 251 7.50 1.79 -1.23
N ARG A 252 7.76 1.75 -2.53
CA ARG A 252 8.16 2.94 -3.30
C ARG A 252 7.11 4.05 -3.22
N PHE A 253 5.83 3.71 -3.38
CA PHE A 253 4.75 4.68 -3.27
C PHE A 253 4.77 5.40 -1.91
N HIS A 254 4.86 4.67 -0.79
CA HIS A 254 4.85 5.29 0.53
C HIS A 254 6.12 6.09 0.83
N LEU A 255 7.28 5.56 0.46
CA LEU A 255 8.57 6.23 0.68
C LEU A 255 8.70 7.50 -0.17
N ASP A 256 8.26 7.46 -1.43
CA ASP A 256 8.20 8.63 -2.31
C ASP A 256 7.17 9.68 -1.82
N ASN A 257 6.12 9.25 -1.13
CA ASN A 257 5.19 10.14 -0.43
C ASN A 257 5.72 10.62 0.95
N GLY A 258 6.99 10.41 1.27
CA GLY A 258 7.68 10.94 2.44
C GLY A 258 7.37 10.20 3.75
N ALA A 259 6.95 8.95 3.68
CA ALA A 259 6.78 8.14 4.88
C ALA A 259 8.11 7.60 5.41
N ARG A 260 8.13 7.28 6.71
CA ARG A 260 9.17 6.49 7.35
C ARG A 260 8.75 5.04 7.43
N LEU A 261 9.65 4.09 7.14
CA LEU A 261 9.46 2.67 7.39
C LEU A 261 9.49 2.43 8.91
N GLU A 262 8.34 2.07 9.49
CA GLU A 262 8.17 2.12 10.94
C GLU A 262 8.24 0.77 11.62
N ARG A 263 7.43 -0.22 11.16
CA ARG A 263 7.30 -1.52 11.83
C ARG A 263 6.88 -2.60 10.86
N LEU A 264 7.51 -3.77 10.97
CA LEU A 264 7.03 -5.02 10.37
C LEU A 264 6.07 -5.72 11.33
N ASN A 265 5.03 -6.32 10.78
CA ASN A 265 4.01 -7.05 11.54
C ASN A 265 3.90 -8.47 10.99
N ALA A 266 4.14 -9.45 11.85
CA ALA A 266 3.98 -10.87 11.52
C ALA A 266 2.49 -11.27 11.55
N GLN A 267 2.13 -12.27 10.74
CA GLN A 267 0.77 -12.81 10.66
C GLN A 267 -0.31 -11.73 10.51
N ALA A 268 0.06 -10.62 9.91
CA ALA A 268 -0.77 -9.43 9.78
C ALA A 268 -1.86 -9.56 8.70
N ASN A 269 -1.63 -10.42 7.70
CA ASN A 269 -2.61 -10.75 6.66
C ASN A 269 -2.57 -12.24 6.31
N LEU A 270 -3.41 -13.03 6.96
CA LEU A 270 -3.52 -14.48 6.75
C LEU A 270 -4.40 -14.87 5.56
N SER A 271 -4.86 -13.92 4.75
CA SER A 271 -5.54 -14.24 3.50
C SER A 271 -4.62 -14.99 2.53
N ALA A 272 -5.19 -15.76 1.61
CA ALA A 272 -4.42 -16.45 0.57
C ALA A 272 -3.53 -15.48 -0.23
N LYS A 273 -3.98 -14.23 -0.44
CA LYS A 273 -3.20 -13.17 -1.08
C LYS A 273 -2.02 -12.73 -0.22
N GLY A 274 -2.24 -12.44 1.07
CA GLY A 274 -1.19 -12.02 2.00
C GLY A 274 -0.11 -13.08 2.19
N LEU A 275 -0.51 -14.33 2.34
CA LEU A 275 0.42 -15.47 2.41
C LEU A 275 1.29 -15.57 1.17
N ARG A 276 0.68 -15.56 -0.02
CA ARG A 276 1.43 -15.65 -1.30
C ARG A 276 2.36 -14.47 -1.55
N GLN A 277 1.98 -13.26 -1.17
CA GLN A 277 2.74 -12.04 -1.45
C GLN A 277 3.89 -11.81 -0.48
N SER A 278 3.69 -12.11 0.81
CA SER A 278 4.61 -11.68 1.86
C SER A 278 4.74 -12.62 3.06
N ALA A 279 4.37 -13.91 2.94
CA ALA A 279 4.30 -14.81 4.09
C ALA A 279 3.52 -14.17 5.27
N ALA A 280 2.35 -13.60 4.97
CA ALA A 280 1.47 -12.89 5.89
C ALA A 280 2.07 -11.64 6.57
N LEU A 281 3.25 -11.18 6.17
CA LEU A 281 3.82 -9.93 6.68
C LEU A 281 3.08 -8.72 6.11
N MET A 282 2.91 -7.69 6.95
CA MET A 282 2.55 -6.34 6.55
C MET A 282 3.48 -5.33 7.20
N VAL A 283 3.47 -4.11 6.68
CA VAL A 283 4.35 -3.04 7.14
C VAL A 283 3.56 -1.79 7.49
N ASN A 284 3.94 -1.12 8.59
CA ASN A 284 3.48 0.23 8.88
C ASN A 284 4.49 1.24 8.34
N TYR A 285 4.00 2.18 7.53
CA TYR A 285 4.70 3.41 7.15
C TYR A 285 4.15 4.55 7.99
N LEU A 286 5.01 5.35 8.61
CA LEU A 286 4.63 6.48 9.46
C LEU A 286 4.77 7.80 8.68
N TYR A 287 3.71 8.61 8.70
CA TYR A 287 3.68 9.96 8.16
C TYR A 287 3.83 11.00 9.28
N ASP A 288 5.06 11.44 9.50
CA ASP A 288 5.34 12.60 10.35
C ASP A 288 5.13 13.87 9.51
N LEU A 289 3.97 14.53 9.70
CA LEU A 289 3.55 15.64 8.86
C LEU A 289 4.56 16.80 8.80
N GLY A 290 5.37 16.96 9.85
CA GLY A 290 6.44 17.96 9.87
C GLY A 290 7.72 17.55 9.14
N ARG A 291 7.83 16.29 8.71
CA ARG A 291 9.04 15.72 8.10
C ARG A 291 8.84 15.04 6.77
N VAL A 292 7.59 15.00 6.28
CA VAL A 292 7.22 14.30 5.04
C VAL A 292 8.08 14.76 3.86
N GLU A 293 8.25 16.06 3.67
CA GLU A 293 9.05 16.62 2.57
C GLU A 293 10.54 16.23 2.69
N ARG A 294 11.09 16.32 3.91
CA ARG A 294 12.46 15.89 4.16
C ARG A 294 12.68 14.40 3.91
N HIS A 295 11.70 13.55 4.26
CA HIS A 295 11.80 12.12 4.02
C HIS A 295 11.68 11.80 2.53
N HIS A 296 10.83 12.52 1.79
CA HIS A 296 10.74 12.45 0.34
C HIS A 296 12.07 12.80 -0.33
N ASP A 297 12.69 13.94 0.07
CA ASP A 297 14.00 14.36 -0.46
C ASP A 297 15.08 13.30 -0.23
N ARG A 298 15.13 12.70 0.97
CA ARG A 298 16.07 11.61 1.26
C ARG A 298 15.84 10.40 0.37
N PHE A 299 14.56 10.01 0.17
CA PHE A 299 14.23 8.90 -0.70
C PHE A 299 14.58 9.17 -2.16
N ALA A 300 14.38 10.39 -2.66
CA ALA A 300 14.81 10.82 -4.00
C ALA A 300 16.32 10.69 -4.21
N HIS A 301 17.11 10.79 -3.11
CA HIS A 301 18.57 10.54 -3.12
C HIS A 301 18.96 9.09 -2.79
N GLY A 302 17.99 8.16 -2.80
CA GLY A 302 18.22 6.72 -2.59
C GLY A 302 18.28 6.28 -1.13
N GLU A 303 17.91 7.14 -0.18
CA GLU A 303 17.99 6.83 1.24
C GLU A 303 16.59 6.54 1.84
N VAL A 304 16.41 5.33 2.40
CA VAL A 304 15.18 4.96 3.12
C VAL A 304 15.27 5.37 4.58
N VAL A 305 14.35 6.22 5.01
CA VAL A 305 14.21 6.56 6.41
C VAL A 305 13.48 5.45 7.15
N ALA A 306 14.14 4.80 8.11
CA ALA A 306 13.62 3.69 8.88
C ALA A 306 13.65 3.97 10.40
N SER A 307 12.77 3.29 11.15
CA SER A 307 12.79 3.30 12.61
C SER A 307 13.99 2.52 13.15
N ARG A 308 14.28 2.71 14.44
CA ARG A 308 15.31 1.91 15.13
C ARG A 308 14.99 0.42 15.12
N ALA A 309 13.70 0.06 15.22
CA ALA A 309 13.26 -1.33 15.19
C ALA A 309 13.56 -2.02 13.85
N ILE A 310 13.38 -1.31 12.74
CA ILE A 310 13.74 -1.81 11.40
C ILE A 310 15.26 -1.84 11.22
N SER A 311 15.97 -0.78 11.61
CA SER A 311 17.43 -0.71 11.48
C SER A 311 18.16 -1.79 12.28
N ALA A 312 17.61 -2.22 13.41
CA ALA A 312 18.17 -3.30 14.22
C ALA A 312 18.07 -4.69 13.57
N LEU A 313 17.24 -4.84 12.56
CA LEU A 313 17.12 -6.09 11.78
C LEU A 313 18.18 -6.19 10.68
N LEU A 314 18.79 -5.11 10.26
CA LEU A 314 19.82 -5.06 9.21
C LEU A 314 21.22 -5.32 9.78
#